data_d978295f323d2cf073715f9b24481593
#
_entry.id   d978295f323d2cf073715f9b24481593
#
_cell.length_a   1.000
_cell.length_b   1.000
_cell.length_c   1.000
_cell.angle_alpha   90.00
_cell.angle_beta   90.00
_cell.angle_gamma   90.00
#
_symmetry.space_group_name_H-M   'P 1'
#
loop_
_entity.id
_entity.type
_entity.pdbx_description
1 polymer ?
#
loop_
_entity_poly.entity_id
_entity_poly.type
_entity_poly.pdbx_seq_one_letter_code
_entity_poly.pdbx_strand_id
1 'polypeptide(L)'
;MPLMSFHTQRTTLERPGATKLFPTDHGPGEPVVAGVLARLLGRLVRAGGAVPPSPATGYTVPFDPELFKLVALELLDEAGVHLLLHAFASDVAPDGPLRGVVFETKSGPLVIRARAVVDCTGDGDVAARAGAPYEMAANGTAWCSR
;
A
#
# COMPACT_ATOMS: atom_id res chain seq x y z
N MET A 1 -11.40 -14.49 -13.23
CA MET A 1 -11.33 -13.60 -12.05
C MET A 1 -9.86 -13.33 -11.77
N PRO A 2 -9.34 -12.10 -11.81
CA PRO A 2 -7.96 -11.85 -11.44
C PRO A 2 -7.81 -12.14 -9.95
N LEU A 3 -6.98 -13.12 -9.61
CA LEU A 3 -6.63 -13.43 -8.23
C LEU A 3 -5.50 -12.48 -7.82
N MET A 4 -5.78 -11.61 -6.88
CA MET A 4 -4.77 -10.85 -6.15
C MET A 4 -4.48 -11.56 -4.82
N SER A 5 -3.27 -11.42 -4.31
CA SER A 5 -2.89 -12.04 -3.04
C SER A 5 -1.95 -11.15 -2.23
N PHE A 6 -2.06 -11.26 -0.91
CA PHE A 6 -1.14 -10.62 0.03
C PHE A 6 -0.15 -11.64 0.59
N HIS A 7 1.06 -11.18 0.83
CA HIS A 7 2.04 -11.88 1.64
C HIS A 7 2.06 -11.27 3.03
N THR A 8 1.58 -12.00 4.02
CA THR A 8 1.51 -11.54 5.41
C THR A 8 2.52 -12.23 6.30
N GLN A 9 3.25 -13.19 5.75
CA GLN A 9 4.19 -14.01 6.48
C GLN A 9 5.57 -13.92 5.83
N ARG A 10 6.61 -13.94 6.65
CA ARG A 10 7.98 -14.09 6.22
C ARG A 10 8.14 -15.47 5.61
N THR A 11 8.02 -15.54 4.31
CA THR A 11 8.29 -16.77 3.59
C THR A 11 9.78 -16.99 3.51
N THR A 12 10.17 -18.21 3.54
CA THR A 12 11.54 -18.68 3.60
C THR A 12 12.30 -18.56 2.26
N LEU A 13 12.22 -17.41 1.60
CA LEU A 13 13.28 -17.02 0.65
C LEU A 13 14.66 -17.08 1.31
N GLU A 14 14.69 -17.07 2.65
CA GLU A 14 15.89 -17.22 3.48
C GLU A 14 16.26 -18.68 3.75
N ARG A 15 15.46 -19.68 3.36
CA ARG A 15 15.89 -21.08 3.43
C ARG A 15 16.94 -21.34 2.37
N PRO A 16 18.12 -21.84 2.76
CA PRO A 16 19.10 -22.32 1.80
C PRO A 16 18.44 -23.34 0.83
N GLY A 17 18.50 -23.05 -0.47
CA GLY A 17 17.93 -23.91 -1.50
C GLY A 17 16.49 -23.57 -1.93
N ALA A 18 15.84 -22.54 -1.40
CA ALA A 18 14.56 -22.06 -1.91
C ALA A 18 14.75 -21.47 -3.32
N THR A 19 14.18 -22.10 -4.33
CA THR A 19 14.33 -21.71 -5.74
C THR A 19 13.09 -21.06 -6.33
N LYS A 20 11.98 -21.00 -5.57
CA LYS A 20 10.68 -20.48 -6.04
C LYS A 20 10.22 -19.33 -5.15
N LEU A 21 9.66 -18.31 -5.75
CA LEU A 21 9.10 -17.15 -5.04
C LEU A 21 7.94 -17.55 -4.10
N PHE A 22 7.19 -18.59 -4.46
CA PHE A 22 6.04 -19.12 -3.70
C PHE A 22 6.07 -20.64 -3.64
N PRO A 23 7.03 -21.27 -2.96
CA PRO A 23 7.04 -22.70 -2.83
C PRO A 23 5.99 -23.17 -1.83
N THR A 24 5.31 -24.26 -2.16
CA THR A 24 4.24 -24.85 -1.35
C THR A 24 4.74 -25.54 -0.07
N ASP A 25 6.04 -25.69 0.08
CA ASP A 25 6.72 -26.44 1.15
C ASP A 25 7.26 -25.57 2.29
N HIS A 26 6.98 -24.24 2.27
CA HIS A 26 7.53 -23.31 3.27
C HIS A 26 6.96 -23.45 4.68
N GLY A 27 5.80 -24.01 4.83
CA GLY A 27 5.08 -23.94 6.08
C GLY A 27 4.54 -22.51 6.37
N PRO A 28 3.92 -22.30 7.54
CA PRO A 28 3.22 -21.05 7.85
C PRO A 28 4.13 -19.83 7.98
N GLY A 29 5.44 -20.00 8.18
CA GLY A 29 6.35 -18.90 8.41
C GLY A 29 6.04 -18.10 9.68
N GLU A 30 6.69 -16.95 9.82
CA GLU A 30 6.43 -16.01 10.91
C GLU A 30 5.56 -14.85 10.40
N PRO A 31 4.49 -14.45 11.13
CA PRO A 31 3.73 -13.26 10.78
C PRO A 31 4.62 -12.02 10.83
N VAL A 32 4.72 -11.27 9.74
CA VAL A 32 5.53 -10.03 9.66
C VAL A 32 4.66 -8.78 9.55
N VAL A 33 3.37 -8.94 9.31
CA VAL A 33 2.44 -7.84 9.12
C VAL A 33 1.28 -7.97 10.10
N ALA A 34 1.03 -6.89 10.84
CA ALA A 34 -0.04 -6.78 11.82
C ALA A 34 -0.80 -5.44 11.62
N GLY A 35 -1.55 -5.01 12.64
CA GLY A 35 -2.21 -3.71 12.65
C GLY A 35 -3.32 -3.58 11.60
N VAL A 36 -3.26 -2.52 10.81
CA VAL A 36 -4.31 -2.16 9.84
C VAL A 36 -4.54 -3.26 8.81
N LEU A 37 -3.47 -3.86 8.26
CA LEU A 37 -3.61 -4.93 7.28
C LEU A 37 -4.28 -6.17 7.87
N ALA A 38 -3.89 -6.58 9.08
CA ALA A 38 -4.52 -7.73 9.76
C ALA A 38 -6.01 -7.48 10.01
N ARG A 39 -6.37 -6.25 10.41
CA ARG A 39 -7.77 -5.83 10.61
C ARG A 39 -8.57 -5.88 9.31
N LEU A 40 -8.00 -5.35 8.22
CA LEU A 40 -8.60 -5.37 6.88
C LEU A 40 -8.80 -6.80 6.38
N LEU A 41 -7.77 -7.64 6.46
CA LEU A 41 -7.86 -9.03 6.02
C LEU A 41 -8.87 -9.83 6.87
N GLY A 42 -8.91 -9.62 8.17
CA GLY A 42 -9.92 -10.25 9.04
C GLY A 42 -11.35 -9.88 8.67
N ARG A 43 -11.61 -8.64 8.26
CA ARG A 43 -12.93 -8.22 7.74
C ARG A 43 -13.22 -8.85 6.38
N LEU A 44 -12.23 -8.85 5.50
CA LEU A 44 -12.36 -9.39 4.16
C LEU A 44 -12.68 -10.89 4.18
N VAL A 45 -12.02 -11.65 5.06
CA VAL A 45 -12.32 -13.08 5.29
C VAL A 45 -13.76 -13.26 5.80
N ARG A 46 -14.20 -12.46 6.78
CA ARG A 46 -15.58 -12.52 7.27
C ARG A 46 -16.64 -12.17 6.22
N ALA A 47 -16.30 -11.27 5.29
CA ALA A 47 -17.14 -10.91 4.15
C ALA A 47 -17.11 -11.96 3.01
N GLY A 48 -16.34 -13.03 3.16
CA GLY A 48 -16.17 -14.04 2.09
C GLY A 48 -15.26 -13.57 0.95
N GLY A 49 -14.59 -12.43 1.11
CA GLY A 49 -13.74 -11.82 0.08
C GLY A 49 -12.27 -12.21 0.14
N ALA A 50 -11.86 -13.07 1.08
CA ALA A 50 -10.50 -13.59 1.13
C ALA A 50 -10.46 -14.99 1.73
N VAL A 51 -9.44 -15.74 1.35
CA VAL A 51 -9.15 -17.06 1.92
C VAL A 51 -7.96 -16.93 2.86
N PRO A 52 -8.06 -17.40 4.13
CA PRO A 52 -6.93 -17.37 5.05
C PRO A 52 -5.72 -18.14 4.51
N PRO A 53 -4.51 -17.76 4.93
CA PRO A 53 -3.30 -18.46 4.49
C PRO A 53 -3.31 -19.90 4.97
N SER A 54 -3.01 -20.83 4.05
CA SER A 54 -3.02 -22.26 4.30
C SER A 54 -2.03 -22.96 3.35
N PRO A 55 -1.71 -24.24 3.55
CA PRO A 55 -0.92 -24.99 2.58
C PRO A 55 -1.53 -24.98 1.17
N ALA A 56 -2.87 -25.01 1.06
CA ALA A 56 -3.56 -24.97 -0.22
C ALA A 56 -3.40 -23.63 -0.97
N THR A 57 -3.16 -22.54 -0.25
CA THR A 57 -2.91 -21.21 -0.84
C THR A 57 -1.43 -20.86 -0.93
N GLY A 58 -0.53 -21.79 -0.60
CA GLY A 58 0.91 -21.53 -0.48
C GLY A 58 1.21 -20.45 0.59
N TYR A 59 0.38 -20.40 1.63
CA TYR A 59 0.43 -19.40 2.70
C TYR A 59 0.29 -17.93 2.25
N THR A 60 -0.25 -17.72 1.06
CA THR A 60 -0.72 -16.40 0.62
C THR A 60 -2.18 -16.19 1.02
N VAL A 61 -2.66 -14.97 0.90
CA VAL A 61 -4.06 -14.60 1.14
C VAL A 61 -4.69 -14.17 -0.18
N PRO A 62 -5.26 -15.09 -0.95
CA PRO A 62 -6.04 -14.74 -2.14
C PRO A 62 -7.27 -13.93 -1.74
N PHE A 63 -7.59 -12.89 -2.50
CA PHE A 63 -8.72 -12.04 -2.19
C PHE A 63 -9.48 -11.55 -3.44
N ASP A 64 -10.73 -11.20 -3.23
CA ASP A 64 -11.57 -10.52 -4.21
C ASP A 64 -11.28 -9.01 -4.20
N PRO A 65 -10.79 -8.43 -5.32
CA PRO A 65 -10.44 -7.01 -5.35
C PRO A 65 -11.63 -6.07 -5.22
N GLU A 66 -12.84 -6.48 -5.59
CA GLU A 66 -14.02 -5.63 -5.44
C GLU A 66 -14.50 -5.57 -3.99
N LEU A 67 -14.53 -6.72 -3.31
CA LEU A 67 -14.80 -6.75 -1.86
C LEU A 67 -13.68 -6.05 -1.06
N PHE A 68 -12.43 -6.15 -1.53
CA PHE A 68 -11.33 -5.39 -0.92
C PHE A 68 -11.59 -3.89 -0.93
N LYS A 69 -12.00 -3.33 -2.07
CA LYS A 69 -12.33 -1.90 -2.19
C LYS A 69 -13.42 -1.49 -1.19
N LEU A 70 -14.49 -2.29 -1.11
CA LEU A 70 -15.60 -2.02 -0.20
C LEU A 70 -15.13 -2.01 1.26
N VAL A 71 -14.45 -3.07 1.70
CA VAL A 71 -13.96 -3.20 3.08
C VAL A 71 -12.93 -2.12 3.43
N ALA A 72 -12.08 -1.74 2.47
CA ALA A 72 -11.12 -0.66 2.67
C ALA A 72 -11.83 0.70 2.84
N LEU A 73 -12.86 0.98 2.03
CA LEU A 73 -13.66 2.20 2.16
C LEU A 73 -14.38 2.27 3.51
N GLU A 74 -14.98 1.17 3.96
CA GLU A 74 -15.61 1.09 5.28
C GLU A 74 -14.63 1.37 6.42
N LEU A 75 -13.40 0.82 6.34
CA LEU A 75 -12.37 1.07 7.34
C LEU A 75 -11.91 2.54 7.38
N LEU A 76 -11.83 3.19 6.23
CA LEU A 76 -11.45 4.60 6.12
C LEU A 76 -12.57 5.50 6.64
N ASP A 77 -13.81 5.20 6.32
CA ASP A 77 -15.00 5.93 6.81
C ASP A 77 -15.10 5.85 8.34
N GLU A 78 -14.99 4.65 8.90
CA GLU A 78 -14.96 4.45 10.36
C GLU A 78 -13.82 5.20 11.06
N ALA A 79 -12.70 5.40 10.37
CA ALA A 79 -11.56 6.16 10.88
C ALA A 79 -11.71 7.68 10.69
N GLY A 80 -12.82 8.15 10.09
CA GLY A 80 -13.07 9.55 9.80
C GLY A 80 -12.13 10.14 8.74
N VAL A 81 -11.62 9.33 7.83
CA VAL A 81 -10.71 9.77 6.78
C VAL A 81 -11.49 10.44 5.64
N HIS A 82 -11.11 11.66 5.30
CA HIS A 82 -11.62 12.33 4.10
C HIS A 82 -10.88 11.82 2.86
N LEU A 83 -11.59 11.16 1.96
CA LEU A 83 -11.04 10.62 0.73
C LEU A 83 -11.15 11.60 -0.42
N LEU A 84 -10.08 11.77 -1.17
CA LEU A 84 -10.05 12.45 -2.45
C LEU A 84 -9.67 11.43 -3.52
N LEU A 85 -10.67 10.98 -4.29
CA LEU A 85 -10.47 10.02 -5.38
C LEU A 85 -10.30 10.77 -6.72
N HIS A 86 -9.74 10.07 -7.73
CA HIS A 86 -9.47 10.63 -9.06
C HIS A 86 -8.63 11.90 -9.01
N ALA A 87 -7.67 11.94 -8.11
CA ALA A 87 -6.72 13.02 -7.93
C ALA A 87 -5.29 12.50 -8.04
N PHE A 88 -4.46 13.20 -8.76
CA PHE A 88 -3.05 12.87 -8.95
C PHE A 88 -2.19 13.92 -8.24
N ALA A 89 -1.33 13.49 -7.33
CA ALA A 89 -0.38 14.39 -6.66
C ALA A 89 0.70 14.82 -7.66
N SER A 90 0.64 16.08 -8.10
CA SER A 90 1.48 16.59 -9.19
C SER A 90 2.64 17.45 -8.73
N ASP A 91 2.49 18.14 -7.59
CA ASP A 91 3.51 19.08 -7.11
C ASP A 91 3.36 19.37 -5.60
N VAL A 92 4.26 20.17 -5.07
CA VAL A 92 4.18 20.74 -3.71
C VAL A 92 4.05 22.25 -3.77
N ALA A 93 3.19 22.79 -2.92
CA ALA A 93 3.03 24.23 -2.80
C ALA A 93 4.04 24.76 -1.78
N PRO A 94 5.02 25.60 -2.19
CA PRO A 94 6.11 26.04 -1.34
C PRO A 94 5.68 27.09 -0.32
N ASP A 95 4.57 27.79 -0.57
CA ASP A 95 4.19 28.99 0.16
C ASP A 95 3.30 28.70 1.37
N GLY A 96 3.64 29.28 2.51
CA GLY A 96 2.85 29.31 3.73
C GLY A 96 3.38 28.43 4.87
N PRO A 97 2.81 28.59 6.07
CA PRO A 97 3.26 27.90 7.29
C PRO A 97 2.91 26.38 7.29
N LEU A 98 2.01 25.96 6.43
CA LEU A 98 1.61 24.57 6.27
C LEU A 98 2.10 24.06 4.92
N ARG A 99 2.65 22.86 4.93
CA ARG A 99 3.04 22.17 3.69
C ARG A 99 1.79 21.86 2.87
N GLY A 100 1.85 22.15 1.57
CA GLY A 100 0.77 21.89 0.63
C GLY A 100 1.18 20.88 -0.42
N VAL A 101 0.25 20.02 -0.80
CA VAL A 101 0.38 19.15 -1.97
C VAL A 101 -0.62 19.60 -3.03
N VAL A 102 -0.16 19.74 -4.26
CA VAL A 102 -0.99 20.08 -5.42
C VAL A 102 -1.51 18.79 -6.03
N PHE A 103 -2.81 18.73 -6.22
CA PHE A 103 -3.48 17.60 -6.86
C PHE A 103 -4.13 18.07 -8.15
N GLU A 104 -3.88 17.35 -9.23
CA GLU A 104 -4.64 17.49 -10.47
C GLU A 104 -5.93 16.69 -10.36
N THR A 105 -7.06 17.35 -10.59
CA THR A 105 -8.39 16.74 -10.60
C THR A 105 -9.14 17.10 -11.87
N LYS A 106 -10.26 16.43 -12.12
CA LYS A 106 -11.14 16.78 -13.27
C LYS A 106 -11.70 18.21 -13.20
N SER A 107 -11.75 18.78 -11.99
CA SER A 107 -12.23 20.16 -11.76
C SER A 107 -11.10 21.18 -11.78
N GLY A 108 -9.88 20.77 -12.10
CA GLY A 108 -8.68 21.59 -12.08
C GLY A 108 -7.78 21.31 -10.87
N PRO A 109 -6.70 22.07 -10.72
CA PRO A 109 -5.76 21.90 -9.63
C PRO A 109 -6.36 22.25 -8.28
N LEU A 110 -6.04 21.43 -7.28
CA LEU A 110 -6.45 21.60 -5.88
C LEU A 110 -5.23 21.54 -4.97
N VAL A 111 -5.08 22.52 -4.08
CA VAL A 111 -4.01 22.49 -3.07
C VAL A 111 -4.59 22.07 -1.73
N ILE A 112 -4.08 20.98 -1.18
CA ILE A 112 -4.40 20.53 0.18
C ILE A 112 -3.22 20.85 1.08
N ARG A 113 -3.47 21.62 2.15
CA ARG A 113 -2.45 21.98 3.14
C ARG A 113 -2.62 21.19 4.42
N ALA A 114 -1.51 20.69 4.96
CA ALA A 114 -1.50 19.88 6.16
C ALA A 114 -0.28 20.19 7.04
N ARG A 115 -0.40 19.94 8.35
CA ARG A 115 0.72 20.02 9.29
C ARG A 115 1.79 18.98 9.04
N ALA A 116 1.39 17.83 8.52
CA ALA A 116 2.27 16.74 8.12
C ALA A 116 1.71 16.07 6.86
N VAL A 117 2.59 15.60 6.02
CA VAL A 117 2.27 14.85 4.79
C VAL A 117 2.99 13.52 4.86
N VAL A 118 2.27 12.43 4.62
CA VAL A 118 2.84 11.09 4.45
C VAL A 118 2.77 10.76 2.98
N ASP A 119 3.92 10.59 2.36
CA ASP A 119 4.01 10.25 0.95
C ASP A 119 3.89 8.73 0.75
N CYS A 120 2.83 8.33 0.07
CA CYS A 120 2.55 6.95 -0.32
C CYS A 120 2.34 6.83 -1.84
N THR A 121 2.98 7.68 -2.64
CA THR A 121 2.84 7.70 -4.10
C THR A 121 3.47 6.48 -4.80
N GLY A 122 4.24 5.69 -4.07
CA GLY A 122 4.97 4.53 -4.60
C GLY A 122 6.45 4.84 -4.82
N ASP A 123 6.76 5.88 -5.57
CA ASP A 123 8.13 6.27 -5.90
C ASP A 123 8.64 7.46 -5.07
N GLY A 124 7.84 7.99 -4.15
CA GLY A 124 8.23 9.12 -3.29
C GLY A 124 8.22 10.47 -4.02
N ASP A 125 7.35 10.62 -5.00
CA ASP A 125 7.28 11.81 -5.87
C ASP A 125 7.06 13.11 -5.12
N VAL A 126 6.18 13.09 -4.11
CA VAL A 126 5.88 14.26 -3.28
C VAL A 126 7.06 14.62 -2.39
N ALA A 127 7.70 13.61 -1.80
CA ALA A 127 8.88 13.82 -0.96
C ALA A 127 10.05 14.40 -1.76
N ALA A 128 10.31 13.88 -2.96
CA ALA A 128 11.33 14.40 -3.86
C ALA A 128 11.08 15.86 -4.26
N ARG A 129 9.84 16.19 -4.64
CA ARG A 129 9.44 17.59 -4.94
C ARG A 129 9.50 18.52 -3.73
N ALA A 130 9.30 17.97 -2.54
CA ALA A 130 9.45 18.70 -1.29
C ALA A 130 10.91 18.95 -0.88
N GLY A 131 11.88 18.48 -1.68
CA GLY A 131 13.31 18.64 -1.45
C GLY A 131 13.94 17.59 -0.54
N ALA A 132 13.25 16.46 -0.29
CA ALA A 132 13.88 15.36 0.43
C ALA A 132 15.03 14.77 -0.42
N PRO A 133 16.16 14.39 0.18
CA PRO A 133 17.22 13.71 -0.54
C PRO A 133 16.73 12.35 -1.03
N TYR A 134 17.04 12.02 -2.28
CA TYR A 134 16.66 10.74 -2.88
C TYR A 134 17.77 10.23 -3.82
N GLU A 135 17.77 8.94 -4.06
CA GLU A 135 18.63 8.30 -5.04
C GLU A 135 17.76 7.73 -6.18
N MET A 136 18.23 7.89 -7.39
CA MET A 136 17.61 7.25 -8.56
C MET A 136 18.44 6.04 -8.95
N ALA A 137 17.78 4.88 -9.10
CA ALA A 137 18.45 3.73 -9.70
C ALA A 137 18.82 4.04 -11.15
N ALA A 138 19.87 3.38 -11.65
CA ALA A 138 20.41 3.61 -12.99
C ALA A 138 19.40 3.39 -14.14
N ASN A 139 18.28 2.71 -13.87
CA ASN A 139 17.16 2.50 -14.79
C ASN A 139 16.04 3.56 -14.68
N GLY A 140 16.25 4.63 -13.92
CA GLY A 140 15.28 5.72 -13.78
C GLY A 140 14.21 5.53 -12.71
N THR A 141 14.28 4.46 -11.92
CA THR A 141 13.36 4.26 -10.78
C THR A 141 13.88 5.05 -9.57
N ALA A 142 13.08 5.95 -9.02
CA ALA A 142 13.45 6.72 -7.84
C ALA A 142 13.27 5.89 -6.56
N TRP A 143 14.25 5.96 -5.67
CA TRP A 143 14.17 5.41 -4.30
C TRP A 143 14.44 6.54 -3.32
N CYS A 144 13.53 6.81 -2.41
CA CYS A 144 13.81 7.71 -1.29
C CYS A 144 14.80 7.04 -0.33
N SER A 145 16.00 7.62 -0.18
CA SER A 145 16.94 7.19 0.84
C SER A 145 16.70 7.98 2.12
N ARG A 146 16.30 7.28 3.17
CA ARG A 146 16.28 7.58 4.62
C ARG A 146 15.75 8.94 5.06
#